data_30e1eb8b15c56ab68445ffba5088e004
#
_entry.id   30e1eb8b15c56ab68445ffba5088e004
#
_cell.length_a   1.000
_cell.length_b   1.000
_cell.length_c   1.000
_cell.angle_alpha   90.00
_cell.angle_beta   90.00
_cell.angle_gamma   90.00
#
_symmetry.space_group_name_H-M   'P 1'
#
loop_
_entity.id
_entity.type
_entity.pdbx_description
1 polymer ?
#
loop_
_entity_poly.entity_id
_entity_poly.type
_entity_poly.pdbx_seq_one_letter_code
_entity_poly.pdbx_strand_id
1 'polypeptide(L)'
;MKYIDLIIFDLDGTLVDSRDDIANAVNFTLKKIGLKEKSISEISSYIGTGIEDLIGKSLGNKQEVLLTRALSVFEKYYRKHSTDNSVLYPNVKEILEYFKNKRKMIVTNRNYEFALIVLNKLGIYDYFEHVVGGDDIGCMKPSSCPLDISMNRLNTNKEEAIIVGDMDIDIVAGKKAGIITCGVTYGIGKKEDIIKAKPDFIIDDIINLKNIIH
;
A
#
# COMPACT_ATOMS: atom_id res chain seq x y z
N MET A 1 22.55 12.83 -2.47
CA MET A 1 21.50 12.66 -1.44
C MET A 1 20.57 13.85 -1.46
N LYS A 2 19.28 13.64 -1.17
CA LYS A 2 18.26 14.70 -1.06
C LYS A 2 17.96 14.96 0.40
N TYR A 3 17.81 16.24 0.78
CA TYR A 3 17.27 16.58 2.09
C TYR A 3 15.77 16.24 2.10
N ILE A 4 15.36 15.31 2.95
CA ILE A 4 13.98 14.85 3.10
C ILE A 4 13.61 14.95 4.58
N ASP A 5 12.51 15.63 4.87
CA ASP A 5 11.92 15.70 6.20
C ASP A 5 10.82 14.65 6.39
N LEU A 6 10.02 14.39 5.35
CA LEU A 6 8.89 13.47 5.39
C LEU A 6 9.07 12.31 4.41
N ILE A 7 9.03 11.07 4.94
CA ILE A 7 8.99 9.85 4.14
C ILE A 7 7.58 9.28 4.19
N ILE A 8 6.92 9.22 3.04
CA ILE A 8 5.59 8.63 2.88
C ILE A 8 5.77 7.23 2.30
N PHE A 9 5.29 6.21 3.00
CA PHE A 9 5.34 4.83 2.51
C PHE A 9 3.95 4.36 2.09
N ASP A 10 3.90 3.62 0.98
CA ASP A 10 2.81 2.67 0.79
C ASP A 10 2.98 1.48 1.75
N LEU A 11 1.94 0.66 1.89
CA LEU A 11 1.94 -0.47 2.83
C LEU A 11 2.13 -1.81 2.12
N ASP A 12 1.12 -2.21 1.30
CA ASP A 12 1.07 -3.52 0.67
C ASP A 12 2.04 -3.62 -0.51
N GLY A 13 3.01 -4.52 -0.45
CA GLY A 13 4.05 -4.63 -1.47
C GLY A 13 5.26 -3.73 -1.21
N THR A 14 5.15 -2.75 -0.32
CA THR A 14 6.25 -1.83 0.02
C THR A 14 6.89 -2.15 1.36
N LEU A 15 6.11 -2.16 2.42
CA LEU A 15 6.58 -2.52 3.77
C LEU A 15 6.18 -3.94 4.16
N VAL A 16 5.04 -4.42 3.66
CA VAL A 16 4.42 -5.68 4.06
C VAL A 16 4.13 -6.55 2.84
N ASP A 17 4.58 -7.79 2.87
CA ASP A 17 4.09 -8.83 1.97
C ASP A 17 2.79 -9.41 2.54
N SER A 18 1.68 -8.97 2.01
CA SER A 18 0.31 -9.31 2.43
C SER A 18 -0.45 -10.14 1.40
N ARG A 19 0.21 -10.57 0.32
CA ARG A 19 -0.41 -11.26 -0.82
C ARG A 19 -1.22 -12.48 -0.42
N ASP A 20 -0.65 -13.31 0.44
CA ASP A 20 -1.27 -14.57 0.82
C ASP A 20 -2.54 -14.36 1.64
N ASP A 21 -2.53 -13.44 2.59
CA ASP A 21 -3.71 -13.16 3.42
C ASP A 21 -4.83 -12.50 2.61
N ILE A 22 -4.48 -11.59 1.70
CA ILE A 22 -5.45 -10.99 0.77
C ILE A 22 -6.05 -12.08 -0.14
N ALA A 23 -5.22 -12.93 -0.74
CA ALA A 23 -5.67 -13.99 -1.63
C ALA A 23 -6.55 -15.03 -0.90
N ASN A 24 -6.16 -15.42 0.31
CA ASN A 24 -6.93 -16.32 1.15
C ASN A 24 -8.32 -15.74 1.48
N ALA A 25 -8.39 -14.44 1.81
CA ALA A 25 -9.65 -13.78 2.12
C ALA A 25 -10.56 -13.65 0.88
N VAL A 26 -10.00 -13.35 -0.29
CA VAL A 26 -10.75 -13.35 -1.56
C VAL A 26 -11.29 -14.75 -1.85
N ASN A 27 -10.45 -15.78 -1.77
CA ASN A 27 -10.86 -17.15 -2.05
C ASN A 27 -11.90 -17.69 -1.05
N PHE A 28 -11.72 -17.37 0.24
CA PHE A 28 -12.76 -17.65 1.24
C PHE A 28 -14.09 -17.00 0.84
N THR A 29 -14.06 -15.75 0.40
CA THR A 29 -15.24 -15.00 -0.03
C THR A 29 -15.89 -15.66 -1.24
N LEU A 30 -15.13 -15.94 -2.30
CA LEU A 30 -15.61 -16.59 -3.52
C LEU A 30 -16.30 -17.93 -3.20
N LYS A 31 -15.66 -18.77 -2.38
CA LYS A 31 -16.23 -20.04 -1.92
C LYS A 31 -17.54 -19.87 -1.16
N LYS A 32 -17.62 -18.89 -0.25
CA LYS A 32 -18.84 -18.60 0.55
C LYS A 32 -20.03 -18.14 -0.30
N ILE A 33 -19.77 -17.51 -1.44
CA ILE A 33 -20.83 -17.06 -2.36
C ILE A 33 -21.05 -18.02 -3.53
N GLY A 34 -20.43 -19.23 -3.52
CA GLY A 34 -20.62 -20.28 -4.51
C GLY A 34 -19.86 -20.08 -5.82
N LEU A 35 -18.76 -19.35 -5.79
CA LEU A 35 -17.86 -19.16 -6.94
C LEU A 35 -16.58 -19.99 -6.79
N LYS A 36 -15.90 -20.23 -7.93
CA LYS A 36 -14.61 -20.90 -7.94
C LYS A 36 -13.52 -20.00 -7.38
N GLU A 37 -12.61 -20.61 -6.64
CA GLU A 37 -11.37 -19.97 -6.19
C GLU A 37 -10.48 -19.59 -7.38
N LYS A 38 -9.64 -18.57 -7.16
CA LYS A 38 -8.67 -18.05 -8.13
C LYS A 38 -7.25 -18.30 -7.63
N SER A 39 -6.28 -18.30 -8.54
CA SER A 39 -4.87 -18.40 -8.14
C SER A 39 -4.42 -17.15 -7.37
N ILE A 40 -3.42 -17.33 -6.49
CA ILE A 40 -2.80 -16.21 -5.78
C ILE A 40 -2.25 -15.18 -6.77
N SER A 41 -1.63 -15.61 -7.85
CA SER A 41 -1.09 -14.72 -8.89
C SER A 41 -2.18 -13.89 -9.58
N GLU A 42 -3.35 -14.48 -9.85
CA GLU A 42 -4.48 -13.75 -10.43
C GLU A 42 -5.00 -12.70 -9.46
N ILE A 43 -5.22 -13.06 -8.19
CA ILE A 43 -5.71 -12.13 -7.16
C ILE A 43 -4.68 -11.02 -6.90
N SER A 44 -3.38 -11.36 -6.84
CA SER A 44 -2.31 -10.38 -6.65
C SER A 44 -2.32 -9.29 -7.73
N SER A 45 -2.70 -9.63 -8.98
CA SER A 45 -2.80 -8.65 -10.05
C SER A 45 -3.97 -7.65 -9.89
N TYR A 46 -4.85 -7.85 -8.92
CA TYR A 46 -5.97 -6.97 -8.58
C TYR A 46 -5.69 -6.08 -7.37
N ILE A 47 -4.60 -6.36 -6.64
CA ILE A 47 -4.21 -5.57 -5.45
C ILE A 47 -3.74 -4.18 -5.90
N GLY A 48 -4.00 -3.17 -5.05
CA GLY A 48 -3.48 -1.82 -5.20
C GLY A 48 -4.55 -0.74 -5.38
N THR A 49 -5.71 -1.07 -5.94
CA THR A 49 -6.78 -0.10 -6.26
C THR A 49 -7.93 -0.08 -5.24
N GLY A 50 -7.72 -0.69 -4.07
CA GLY A 50 -8.69 -0.75 -2.98
C GLY A 50 -9.54 -2.01 -3.00
N ILE A 51 -10.23 -2.25 -1.87
CA ILE A 51 -10.95 -3.50 -1.61
C ILE A 51 -12.15 -3.70 -2.56
N GLU A 52 -12.85 -2.62 -2.89
CA GLU A 52 -14.03 -2.68 -3.75
C GLU A 52 -13.68 -3.13 -5.17
N ASP A 53 -12.60 -2.58 -5.71
CA ASP A 53 -12.08 -2.96 -7.03
C ASP A 53 -11.48 -4.37 -7.03
N LEU A 54 -10.73 -4.75 -5.99
CA LEU A 54 -10.21 -6.10 -5.79
C LEU A 54 -11.33 -7.15 -5.82
N ILE A 55 -12.38 -6.94 -5.03
CA ILE A 55 -13.53 -7.86 -4.96
C ILE A 55 -14.30 -7.81 -6.27
N GLY A 56 -14.54 -6.62 -6.84
CA GLY A 56 -15.21 -6.46 -8.11
C GLY A 56 -14.54 -7.26 -9.25
N LYS A 57 -13.23 -7.12 -9.42
CA LYS A 57 -12.44 -7.90 -10.38
C LYS A 57 -12.50 -9.40 -10.11
N SER A 58 -12.51 -9.80 -8.84
CA SER A 58 -12.60 -11.20 -8.45
C SER A 58 -13.95 -11.83 -8.79
N LEU A 59 -15.03 -11.05 -8.76
CA LEU A 59 -16.38 -11.48 -9.13
C LEU A 59 -16.60 -11.57 -10.64
N GLY A 60 -15.84 -10.81 -11.43
CA GLY A 60 -15.98 -10.74 -12.88
C GLY A 60 -17.41 -10.31 -13.27
N ASN A 61 -18.06 -11.06 -14.19
CA ASN A 61 -19.40 -10.75 -14.70
C ASN A 61 -20.51 -10.76 -13.64
N LYS A 62 -20.23 -11.20 -12.41
CA LYS A 62 -21.20 -11.26 -11.30
C LYS A 62 -21.07 -10.10 -10.32
N GLN A 63 -20.21 -9.12 -10.62
CA GLN A 63 -19.94 -7.98 -9.75
C GLN A 63 -21.21 -7.23 -9.36
N GLU A 64 -22.04 -6.85 -10.33
CA GLU A 64 -23.23 -6.03 -10.10
C GLU A 64 -24.21 -6.65 -9.08
N VAL A 65 -24.36 -7.98 -9.09
CA VAL A 65 -25.32 -8.69 -8.23
C VAL A 65 -24.72 -9.07 -6.87
N LEU A 66 -23.43 -9.36 -6.82
CA LEU A 66 -22.81 -10.01 -5.66
C LEU A 66 -21.87 -9.09 -4.85
N LEU A 67 -21.51 -7.91 -5.35
CA LEU A 67 -20.46 -7.07 -4.76
C LEU A 67 -20.72 -6.76 -3.29
N THR A 68 -21.89 -6.25 -2.93
CA THR A 68 -22.21 -5.88 -1.54
C THR A 68 -22.11 -7.08 -0.59
N ARG A 69 -22.62 -8.23 -1.01
CA ARG A 69 -22.52 -9.47 -0.24
C ARG A 69 -21.08 -9.96 -0.10
N ALA A 70 -20.31 -9.89 -1.19
CA ALA A 70 -18.92 -10.32 -1.21
C ALA A 70 -18.06 -9.43 -0.32
N LEU A 71 -18.22 -8.10 -0.38
CA LEU A 71 -17.53 -7.16 0.51
C LEU A 71 -17.78 -7.48 1.98
N SER A 72 -19.05 -7.67 2.37
CA SER A 72 -19.38 -8.02 3.77
C SER A 72 -18.74 -9.35 4.23
N VAL A 73 -18.69 -10.37 3.35
CA VAL A 73 -18.04 -11.65 3.67
C VAL A 73 -16.51 -11.46 3.79
N PHE A 74 -15.91 -10.74 2.84
CA PHE A 74 -14.48 -10.46 2.83
C PHE A 74 -14.06 -9.72 4.09
N GLU A 75 -14.68 -8.58 4.41
CA GLU A 75 -14.31 -7.74 5.56
C GLU A 75 -14.41 -8.50 6.87
N LYS A 76 -15.48 -9.28 7.06
CA LYS A 76 -15.67 -10.08 8.26
C LYS A 76 -14.58 -11.15 8.44
N TYR A 77 -14.12 -11.76 7.36
CA TYR A 77 -13.06 -12.74 7.37
C TYR A 77 -11.70 -12.05 7.54
N TYR A 78 -11.41 -11.04 6.70
CA TYR A 78 -10.12 -10.37 6.63
C TYR A 78 -9.76 -9.65 7.93
N ARG A 79 -10.74 -9.08 8.65
CA ARG A 79 -10.53 -8.49 9.99
C ARG A 79 -9.86 -9.44 10.98
N LYS A 80 -10.05 -10.74 10.82
CA LYS A 80 -9.48 -11.76 11.72
C LYS A 80 -8.23 -12.43 11.18
N HIS A 81 -8.06 -12.42 9.84
CA HIS A 81 -7.07 -13.22 9.12
C HIS A 81 -6.11 -12.39 8.27
N SER A 82 -6.09 -11.06 8.43
CA SER A 82 -5.26 -10.15 7.63
C SER A 82 -3.76 -10.19 7.99
N THR A 83 -3.39 -11.00 8.96
CA THR A 83 -2.01 -11.10 9.49
C THR A 83 -1.61 -12.53 9.83
N ASP A 84 -2.27 -13.52 9.24
CA ASP A 84 -1.93 -14.92 9.46
C ASP A 84 -0.61 -15.31 8.78
N ASN A 85 -0.34 -14.74 7.60
CA ASN A 85 0.85 -14.99 6.78
C ASN A 85 1.61 -13.69 6.43
N SER A 86 1.01 -12.53 6.67
CA SER A 86 1.62 -11.24 6.34
C SER A 86 2.91 -11.03 7.14
N VAL A 87 3.97 -10.64 6.43
CA VAL A 87 5.30 -10.41 7.02
C VAL A 87 5.88 -9.09 6.50
N LEU A 88 6.81 -8.51 7.26
CA LEU A 88 7.58 -7.37 6.75
C LEU A 88 8.55 -7.84 5.66
N TYR A 89 8.72 -7.03 4.61
CA TYR A 89 9.83 -7.24 3.70
C TYR A 89 11.18 -7.13 4.40
N PRO A 90 12.24 -7.75 3.84
CA PRO A 90 13.59 -7.62 4.40
C PRO A 90 13.97 -6.15 4.64
N ASN A 91 14.74 -5.91 5.67
CA ASN A 91 15.31 -4.60 6.03
C ASN A 91 14.29 -3.49 6.40
N VAL A 92 12.97 -3.76 6.38
CA VAL A 92 11.96 -2.73 6.73
C VAL A 92 12.15 -2.18 8.14
N LYS A 93 12.31 -3.05 9.16
CA LYS A 93 12.55 -2.55 10.54
C LYS A 93 13.85 -1.77 10.65
N GLU A 94 14.89 -2.20 9.95
CA GLU A 94 16.18 -1.54 9.96
C GLU A 94 16.08 -0.13 9.37
N ILE A 95 15.39 0.04 8.23
CA ILE A 95 15.25 1.35 7.61
C ILE A 95 14.36 2.30 8.42
N LEU A 96 13.28 1.77 9.03
CA LEU A 96 12.41 2.57 9.90
C LEU A 96 13.15 3.07 11.13
N GLU A 97 13.99 2.25 11.74
CA GLU A 97 14.84 2.64 12.88
C GLU A 97 15.97 3.60 12.44
N TYR A 98 16.58 3.36 11.28
CA TYR A 98 17.63 4.26 10.76
C TYR A 98 17.10 5.69 10.58
N PHE A 99 15.87 5.82 10.06
CA PHE A 99 15.21 7.11 9.88
C PHE A 99 14.31 7.50 11.08
N LYS A 100 14.59 7.04 12.30
CA LYS A 100 13.75 7.37 13.48
C LYS A 100 13.57 8.86 13.72
N ASN A 101 14.56 9.66 13.35
CA ASN A 101 14.54 11.13 13.50
C ASN A 101 13.84 11.84 12.32
N LYS A 102 13.41 11.10 11.28
CA LYS A 102 12.63 11.63 10.17
C LYS A 102 11.15 11.38 10.41
N ARG A 103 10.35 12.30 9.96
CA ARG A 103 8.88 12.13 9.97
C ARG A 103 8.50 11.05 8.97
N LYS A 104 7.60 10.18 9.36
CA LYS A 104 7.15 9.06 8.54
C LYS A 104 5.65 8.94 8.62
N MET A 105 5.02 8.60 7.50
CA MET A 105 3.61 8.27 7.45
C MET A 105 3.30 7.19 6.43
N ILE A 106 2.13 6.59 6.58
CA ILE A 106 1.57 5.66 5.61
C ILE A 106 0.49 6.34 4.79
N VAL A 107 0.54 6.15 3.47
CA VAL A 107 -0.56 6.48 2.55
C VAL A 107 -0.84 5.25 1.69
N THR A 108 -1.93 4.56 2.00
CA THR A 108 -2.30 3.29 1.36
C THR A 108 -3.72 3.32 0.80
N ASN A 109 -3.97 2.56 -0.27
CA ASN A 109 -5.33 2.33 -0.78
C ASN A 109 -6.08 1.21 -0.01
N ARG A 110 -5.41 0.58 0.95
CA ARG A 110 -6.05 -0.32 1.92
C ARG A 110 -6.98 0.48 2.84
N ASN A 111 -8.10 -0.11 3.26
CA ASN A 111 -8.95 0.49 4.26
C ASN A 111 -8.17 0.76 5.56
N TYR A 112 -8.46 1.90 6.18
CA TYR A 112 -7.77 2.41 7.36
C TYR A 112 -7.72 1.40 8.51
N GLU A 113 -8.88 0.79 8.85
CA GLU A 113 -8.97 -0.22 9.91
C GLU A 113 -8.00 -1.39 9.67
N PHE A 114 -7.96 -1.91 8.44
CA PHE A 114 -7.09 -3.05 8.11
C PHE A 114 -5.60 -2.65 8.07
N ALA A 115 -5.29 -1.41 7.70
CA ALA A 115 -3.93 -0.90 7.79
C ALA A 115 -3.45 -0.86 9.25
N LEU A 116 -4.29 -0.36 10.17
CA LEU A 116 -3.97 -0.33 11.59
C LEU A 116 -3.77 -1.73 12.19
N ILE A 117 -4.62 -2.70 11.84
CA ILE A 117 -4.47 -4.09 12.31
C ILE A 117 -3.10 -4.64 11.92
N VAL A 118 -2.72 -4.49 10.64
CA VAL A 118 -1.44 -5.00 10.13
C VAL A 118 -0.24 -4.29 10.76
N LEU A 119 -0.25 -2.96 10.83
CA LEU A 119 0.85 -2.18 11.42
C LEU A 119 1.08 -2.52 12.89
N ASN A 120 0.00 -2.65 13.68
CA ASN A 120 0.09 -3.01 15.09
C ASN A 120 0.59 -4.45 15.27
N LYS A 121 0.05 -5.40 14.51
CA LYS A 121 0.43 -6.81 14.63
C LYS A 121 1.88 -7.06 14.26
N LEU A 122 2.39 -6.34 13.25
CA LEU A 122 3.80 -6.44 12.82
C LEU A 122 4.75 -5.55 13.66
N GLY A 123 4.22 -4.77 14.61
CA GLY A 123 4.99 -3.97 15.56
C GLY A 123 5.76 -2.83 14.90
N ILE A 124 5.12 -2.17 13.92
CA ILE A 124 5.72 -1.02 13.23
C ILE A 124 4.83 0.24 13.28
N TYR A 125 3.67 0.20 13.93
CA TYR A 125 2.75 1.34 14.00
C TYR A 125 3.41 2.59 14.59
N ASP A 126 4.18 2.46 15.66
CA ASP A 126 4.77 3.57 16.40
C ASP A 126 5.87 4.33 15.64
N TYR A 127 6.30 3.82 14.47
CA TYR A 127 7.24 4.54 13.61
C TYR A 127 6.56 5.66 12.80
N PHE A 128 5.23 5.70 12.72
CA PHE A 128 4.48 6.60 11.84
C PHE A 128 3.68 7.63 12.62
N GLU A 129 3.81 8.91 12.23
CA GLU A 129 3.02 10.00 12.81
C GLU A 129 1.55 9.91 12.40
N HIS A 130 1.30 9.46 11.18
CA HIS A 130 -0.05 9.32 10.63
C HIS A 130 -0.17 8.11 9.69
N VAL A 131 -1.37 7.58 9.62
CA VAL A 131 -1.79 6.57 8.63
C VAL A 131 -3.00 7.14 7.90
N VAL A 132 -2.97 7.09 6.56
CA VAL A 132 -4.09 7.46 5.70
C VAL A 132 -4.49 6.22 4.90
N GLY A 133 -5.71 5.76 5.13
CA GLY A 133 -6.31 4.63 4.42
C GLY A 133 -7.14 5.07 3.22
N GLY A 134 -7.47 4.12 2.33
CA GLY A 134 -8.22 4.38 1.11
C GLY A 134 -9.65 4.87 1.34
N ASP A 135 -10.25 4.58 2.49
CA ASP A 135 -11.60 4.98 2.89
C ASP A 135 -11.64 6.18 3.85
N ASP A 136 -10.48 6.70 4.27
CA ASP A 136 -10.37 7.71 5.34
C ASP A 136 -10.72 9.13 4.86
N ILE A 137 -10.32 9.49 3.65
CA ILE A 137 -10.36 10.88 3.17
C ILE A 137 -11.12 11.08 1.85
N GLY A 138 -11.79 10.04 1.36
CA GLY A 138 -12.61 10.10 0.13
C GLY A 138 -11.81 10.17 -1.18
N CYS A 139 -10.49 9.96 -1.15
CA CYS A 139 -9.65 9.90 -2.33
C CYS A 139 -8.49 8.92 -2.13
N MET A 140 -8.05 8.27 -3.22
CA MET A 140 -7.01 7.26 -3.24
C MET A 140 -5.95 7.55 -4.30
N LYS A 141 -4.77 6.94 -4.17
CA LYS A 141 -3.80 6.88 -5.26
C LYS A 141 -4.43 6.17 -6.48
N PRO A 142 -4.23 6.65 -7.71
CA PRO A 142 -3.21 7.57 -8.20
C PRO A 142 -3.56 9.07 -8.18
N SER A 143 -4.54 9.50 -7.37
CA SER A 143 -4.75 10.94 -7.11
C SER A 143 -3.64 11.47 -6.21
N SER A 144 -3.27 12.76 -6.37
CA SER A 144 -2.36 13.45 -5.43
C SER A 144 -3.03 13.76 -4.10
N CYS A 145 -4.34 13.78 -4.06
CA CYS A 145 -5.16 14.21 -2.93
C CYS A 145 -4.72 13.61 -1.58
N PRO A 146 -4.49 12.27 -1.42
CA PRO A 146 -4.05 11.74 -0.13
C PRO A 146 -2.66 12.25 0.27
N LEU A 147 -1.77 12.52 -0.68
CA LEU A 147 -0.44 13.08 -0.41
C LEU A 147 -0.51 14.57 -0.07
N ASP A 148 -1.31 15.34 -0.81
CA ASP A 148 -1.51 16.77 -0.54
C ASP A 148 -2.11 17.00 0.86
N ILE A 149 -3.12 16.21 1.26
CA ILE A 149 -3.70 16.25 2.61
C ILE A 149 -2.66 15.89 3.66
N SER A 150 -1.86 14.87 3.40
CA SER A 150 -0.81 14.40 4.29
C SER A 150 0.24 15.46 4.55
N MET A 151 0.78 16.08 3.51
CA MET A 151 1.77 17.15 3.63
C MET A 151 1.21 18.37 4.34
N ASN A 152 -0.04 18.74 4.05
CA ASN A 152 -0.71 19.86 4.71
C ASN A 152 -0.90 19.61 6.22
N ARG A 153 -1.33 18.40 6.62
CA ARG A 153 -1.46 18.00 8.03
C ARG A 153 -0.14 18.13 8.79
N LEU A 154 0.96 17.81 8.12
CA LEU A 154 2.29 17.81 8.71
C LEU A 154 3.06 19.10 8.42
N ASN A 155 2.48 20.06 7.70
CA ASN A 155 3.13 21.32 7.32
C ASN A 155 4.53 21.09 6.70
N THR A 156 4.61 20.16 5.75
CA THR A 156 5.84 19.76 5.05
C THR A 156 5.86 20.32 3.64
N ASN A 157 7.01 20.85 3.21
CA ASN A 157 7.21 21.33 1.84
C ASN A 157 7.31 20.14 0.87
N LYS A 158 6.85 20.34 -0.36
CA LYS A 158 6.86 19.28 -1.40
C LYS A 158 8.26 18.81 -1.73
N GLU A 159 9.23 19.70 -1.75
CA GLU A 159 10.63 19.44 -2.05
C GLU A 159 11.32 18.59 -0.97
N GLU A 160 10.74 18.53 0.23
CA GLU A 160 11.24 17.82 1.41
C GLU A 160 10.49 16.52 1.68
N ALA A 161 9.58 16.14 0.77
CA ALA A 161 8.80 14.92 0.87
C ALA A 161 9.15 13.91 -0.22
N ILE A 162 9.15 12.63 0.16
CA ILE A 162 9.33 11.51 -0.77
C ILE A 162 8.21 10.48 -0.55
N ILE A 163 7.67 9.93 -1.64
CA ILE A 163 6.84 8.72 -1.58
C ILE A 163 7.65 7.51 -2.03
N VAL A 164 7.51 6.43 -1.27
CA VAL A 164 8.11 5.12 -1.54
C VAL A 164 6.97 4.13 -1.76
N GLY A 165 6.93 3.49 -2.93
CA GLY A 165 5.87 2.54 -3.28
C GLY A 165 6.32 1.53 -4.32
N ASP A 166 5.60 0.42 -4.43
CA ASP A 166 5.90 -0.69 -5.33
C ASP A 166 5.02 -0.73 -6.59
N MET A 167 4.09 0.23 -6.72
CA MET A 167 3.18 0.31 -7.86
C MET A 167 3.30 1.63 -8.62
N ASP A 168 2.89 1.62 -9.88
CA ASP A 168 2.83 2.81 -10.73
C ASP A 168 1.92 3.89 -10.16
N ILE A 169 0.83 3.50 -9.47
CA ILE A 169 -0.11 4.44 -8.81
C ILE A 169 0.56 5.31 -7.76
N ASP A 170 1.58 4.80 -7.05
CA ASP A 170 2.37 5.55 -6.08
C ASP A 170 3.17 6.65 -6.75
N ILE A 171 3.84 6.25 -7.83
CA ILE A 171 4.68 7.14 -8.63
C ILE A 171 3.84 8.23 -9.31
N VAL A 172 2.69 7.84 -9.87
CA VAL A 172 1.75 8.79 -10.50
C VAL A 172 1.19 9.77 -9.46
N ALA A 173 0.80 9.29 -8.28
CA ALA A 173 0.33 10.15 -7.19
C ALA A 173 1.42 11.12 -6.74
N GLY A 174 2.65 10.64 -6.50
CA GLY A 174 3.78 11.47 -6.10
C GLY A 174 4.12 12.55 -7.10
N LYS A 175 4.16 12.22 -8.40
CA LYS A 175 4.38 13.20 -9.47
C LYS A 175 3.29 14.27 -9.54
N LYS A 176 2.03 13.88 -9.42
CA LYS A 176 0.91 14.83 -9.38
C LYS A 176 0.98 15.74 -8.16
N ALA A 177 1.42 15.23 -7.02
CA ALA A 177 1.65 16.01 -5.81
C ALA A 177 2.86 16.93 -5.91
N GLY A 178 3.79 16.68 -6.85
CA GLY A 178 5.04 17.41 -7.02
C GLY A 178 6.10 17.06 -5.97
N ILE A 179 6.06 15.84 -5.43
CA ILE A 179 7.04 15.31 -4.47
C ILE A 179 7.99 14.33 -5.14
N ILE A 180 9.10 14.02 -4.47
CA ILE A 180 10.07 13.03 -4.93
C ILE A 180 9.45 11.64 -4.89
N THR A 181 9.77 10.81 -5.89
CA THR A 181 9.19 9.47 -6.05
C THR A 181 10.28 8.40 -6.04
N CYS A 182 10.08 7.34 -5.27
CA CYS A 182 10.95 6.18 -5.22
C CYS A 182 10.14 4.90 -5.44
N GLY A 183 10.41 4.20 -6.54
CA GLY A 183 9.82 2.90 -6.82
C GLY A 183 10.65 1.77 -6.23
N VAL A 184 10.02 0.83 -5.53
CA VAL A 184 10.64 -0.43 -5.09
C VAL A 184 10.24 -1.57 -6.00
N THR A 185 11.18 -2.47 -6.36
CA THR A 185 10.95 -3.51 -7.38
C THR A 185 10.75 -4.91 -6.84
N TYR A 186 10.74 -5.06 -5.52
CA TYR A 186 10.58 -6.36 -4.83
C TYR A 186 9.12 -6.66 -4.43
N GLY A 187 8.20 -5.71 -4.64
CA GLY A 187 6.83 -5.75 -4.14
C GLY A 187 5.85 -6.61 -4.95
N ILE A 188 4.58 -6.25 -4.86
CA ILE A 188 3.47 -6.89 -5.59
C ILE A 188 3.36 -6.33 -7.01
N GLY A 189 3.66 -5.03 -7.18
CA GLY A 189 3.61 -4.34 -8.45
C GLY A 189 4.60 -4.89 -9.48
N LYS A 190 4.28 -4.71 -10.76
CA LYS A 190 5.16 -5.14 -11.85
C LYS A 190 6.28 -4.13 -12.04
N LYS A 191 7.51 -4.62 -12.04
CA LYS A 191 8.71 -3.80 -12.26
C LYS A 191 8.62 -2.96 -13.54
N GLU A 192 8.07 -3.53 -14.60
CA GLU A 192 7.91 -2.86 -15.89
C GLU A 192 6.99 -1.63 -15.80
N ASP A 193 5.94 -1.69 -14.98
CA ASP A 193 4.98 -0.60 -14.80
C ASP A 193 5.59 0.52 -13.94
N ILE A 194 6.39 0.17 -12.92
CA ILE A 194 7.20 1.14 -12.16
C ILE A 194 8.17 1.87 -13.09
N ILE A 195 8.91 1.15 -13.94
CA ILE A 195 9.86 1.75 -14.88
C ILE A 195 9.15 2.69 -15.87
N LYS A 196 7.98 2.28 -16.40
CA LYS A 196 7.16 3.13 -17.28
C LYS A 196 6.66 4.39 -16.60
N ALA A 197 6.34 4.32 -15.30
CA ALA A 197 5.93 5.47 -14.51
C ALA A 197 7.08 6.49 -14.30
N LYS A 198 8.34 6.11 -14.55
CA LYS A 198 9.56 6.94 -14.49
C LYS A 198 9.71 7.65 -13.14
N PRO A 199 9.83 6.94 -12.01
CA PRO A 199 10.11 7.57 -10.72
C PRO A 199 11.47 8.28 -10.74
N ASP A 200 11.71 9.16 -9.75
CA ASP A 200 13.01 9.82 -9.59
C ASP A 200 14.10 8.83 -9.17
N PHE A 201 13.71 7.81 -8.39
CA PHE A 201 14.60 6.73 -7.95
C PHE A 201 13.92 5.38 -8.08
N ILE A 202 14.73 4.34 -8.38
CA ILE A 202 14.31 2.93 -8.36
C ILE A 202 15.31 2.17 -7.49
N ILE A 203 14.78 1.38 -6.54
CA ILE A 203 15.58 0.53 -5.65
C ILE A 203 15.02 -0.90 -5.65
N ASP A 204 15.90 -1.87 -5.44
CA ASP A 204 15.57 -3.30 -5.34
C ASP A 204 15.59 -3.83 -3.90
N ASP A 205 16.01 -3.00 -2.96
CA ASP A 205 15.96 -3.24 -1.52
C ASP A 205 15.68 -1.90 -0.82
N ILE A 206 14.78 -1.90 0.16
CA ILE A 206 14.39 -0.69 0.90
C ILE A 206 15.57 -0.08 1.66
N ILE A 207 16.58 -0.86 2.02
CA ILE A 207 17.79 -0.38 2.69
C ILE A 207 18.53 0.68 1.87
N ASN A 208 18.39 0.64 0.54
CA ASN A 208 19.02 1.58 -0.38
C ASN A 208 18.47 3.01 -0.27
N LEU A 209 17.37 3.23 0.46
CA LEU A 209 16.92 4.58 0.82
C LEU A 209 18.00 5.39 1.56
N LYS A 210 18.91 4.72 2.29
CA LYS A 210 20.05 5.35 2.95
C LYS A 210 20.98 6.10 1.98
N ASN A 211 20.99 5.70 0.72
CA ASN A 211 21.81 6.31 -0.34
C ASN A 211 21.10 7.49 -1.03
N ILE A 212 19.80 7.64 -0.81
CA ILE A 212 18.95 8.65 -1.46
C ILE A 212 18.66 9.80 -0.51
N ILE A 213 18.33 9.49 0.74
CA ILE A 213 17.83 10.43 1.75
C ILE A 213 18.99 10.88 2.65
N HIS A 214 18.99 12.18 2.92
CA HIS A 214 19.92 12.84 3.83
C HIS A 214 19.16 13.55 4.93
#